data_0d7091155e20bc2f8dbd995a6215ded8
#
_entry.id   0d7091155e20bc2f8dbd995a6215ded8
#
_cell.length_a   1.000
_cell.length_b   1.000
_cell.length_c   1.000
_cell.angle_alpha   90.00
_cell.angle_beta   90.00
_cell.angle_gamma   90.00
#
_symmetry.space_group_name_H-M   'P 1'
#
loop_
_entity.id
_entity.type
_entity.pdbx_description
1 polymer ?
#
loop_
_entity_poly.entity_id
_entity_poly.type
_entity_poly.pdbx_seq_one_letter_code
_entity_poly.pdbx_strand_id
1 'polypeptide(L)'
;MSCERAHHMGASPVVFHAGFYGKRDPEEVYKCIKQELIDLQKEIKKKGWKVKLAPETTGKKSQFGSMDELIKLKKEIGTEVCVDFAHLKARNQGKINYDELFKKLKGIKHIHCHFSGIEFSAKGERRHLVMKDADIKDLLKALLKHNVSCMIISESPVTWKDSLKMKEILKKI
;
A
#
# COMPACT_ATOMS: atom_id res chain seq x y z
N MET A 1 -2.96 0.87 20.67
CA MET A 1 -1.51 0.56 20.79
C MET A 1 -0.68 1.06 19.60
N SER A 2 -0.88 0.59 18.34
CA SER A 2 -0.02 1.03 17.20
C SER A 2 -0.09 2.54 16.94
N CYS A 3 -1.29 3.13 16.91
CA CYS A 3 -1.47 4.57 16.72
C CYS A 3 -0.85 5.42 17.84
N GLU A 4 -0.94 4.96 19.08
CA GLU A 4 -0.33 5.61 20.23
C GLU A 4 1.20 5.62 20.12
N ARG A 5 1.80 4.46 19.81
CA ARG A 5 3.25 4.36 19.61
C ARG A 5 3.70 5.21 18.43
N ALA A 6 3.01 5.15 17.31
CA ALA A 6 3.31 5.98 16.15
C ALA A 6 3.25 7.47 16.50
N HIS A 7 2.23 7.90 17.27
CA HIS A 7 2.13 9.29 17.74
C HIS A 7 3.35 9.71 18.55
N HIS A 8 3.75 8.90 19.55
CA HIS A 8 4.92 9.22 20.39
C HIS A 8 6.25 9.18 19.63
N MET A 9 6.34 8.38 18.59
CA MET A 9 7.50 8.31 17.69
C MET A 9 7.50 9.42 16.62
N GLY A 10 6.45 10.21 16.50
CA GLY A 10 6.28 11.17 15.40
C GLY A 10 6.08 10.51 14.04
N ALA A 11 5.67 9.23 14.00
CA ALA A 11 5.48 8.45 12.77
C ALA A 11 4.04 8.56 12.25
N SER A 12 3.90 8.68 10.95
CA SER A 12 2.61 8.66 10.21
C SER A 12 2.91 8.37 8.74
N PRO A 13 2.09 7.57 8.05
CA PRO A 13 0.85 6.91 8.50
C PRO A 13 1.09 5.60 9.29
N VAL A 14 0.03 5.07 9.90
CA VAL A 14 -0.01 3.69 10.41
C VAL A 14 -0.58 2.80 9.32
N VAL A 15 0.24 1.88 8.81
CA VAL A 15 -0.11 0.96 7.72
C VAL A 15 -0.59 -0.38 8.26
N PHE A 16 -1.58 -0.98 7.61
CA PHE A 16 -2.12 -2.30 8.00
C PHE A 16 -2.94 -2.93 6.87
N HIS A 17 -3.01 -4.28 6.87
CA HIS A 17 -4.00 -5.02 6.10
C HIS A 17 -5.36 -4.96 6.80
N ALA A 18 -6.38 -4.50 6.11
CA ALA A 18 -7.67 -4.19 6.73
C ALA A 18 -8.57 -5.41 6.99
N GLY A 19 -8.25 -6.58 6.44
CA GLY A 19 -8.99 -7.83 6.74
C GLY A 19 -9.22 -8.74 5.55
N PHE A 20 -10.21 -9.61 5.71
CA PHE A 20 -10.55 -10.67 4.75
C PHE A 20 -12.04 -10.65 4.44
N TYR A 21 -12.42 -11.05 3.21
CA TYR A 21 -13.82 -11.23 2.89
C TYR A 21 -14.43 -12.45 3.57
N GLY A 22 -13.64 -13.53 3.74
CA GLY A 22 -14.17 -14.82 4.21
C GLY A 22 -15.16 -15.40 3.18
N LYS A 23 -16.37 -15.71 3.66
CA LYS A 23 -17.51 -16.13 2.84
C LYS A 23 -18.59 -15.04 2.70
N ARG A 24 -18.30 -13.81 3.16
CA ARG A 24 -19.25 -12.69 3.17
C ARG A 24 -19.23 -11.96 1.82
N ASP A 25 -20.31 -11.25 1.57
CA ASP A 25 -20.41 -10.34 0.43
C ASP A 25 -19.35 -9.23 0.53
N PRO A 26 -18.61 -8.93 -0.53
CA PRO A 26 -17.56 -7.90 -0.50
C PRO A 26 -18.06 -6.50 -0.12
N GLU A 27 -19.27 -6.12 -0.51
CA GLU A 27 -19.83 -4.81 -0.16
C GLU A 27 -20.24 -4.74 1.32
N GLU A 28 -20.73 -5.84 1.90
CA GLU A 28 -20.96 -5.93 3.35
C GLU A 28 -19.64 -5.80 4.13
N VAL A 29 -18.59 -6.49 3.68
CA VAL A 29 -17.26 -6.39 4.30
C VAL A 29 -16.71 -4.97 4.16
N TYR A 30 -16.90 -4.33 3.01
CA TYR A 30 -16.50 -2.93 2.81
C TYR A 30 -17.19 -2.01 3.83
N LYS A 31 -18.50 -2.16 4.03
CA LYS A 31 -19.26 -1.36 5.00
C LYS A 31 -18.77 -1.57 6.43
N CYS A 32 -18.51 -2.83 6.82
CA CYS A 32 -17.96 -3.14 8.14
C CYS A 32 -16.57 -2.49 8.34
N ILE A 33 -15.65 -2.69 7.41
CA ILE A 33 -14.30 -2.12 7.50
C ILE A 33 -14.35 -0.59 7.52
N LYS A 34 -15.17 0.02 6.68
CA LYS A 34 -15.37 1.46 6.68
C LYS A 34 -15.85 1.97 8.06
N GLN A 35 -16.82 1.29 8.67
CA GLN A 35 -17.34 1.69 9.99
C GLN A 35 -16.27 1.58 11.07
N GLU A 36 -15.52 0.48 11.11
CA GLU A 36 -14.40 0.29 12.05
C GLU A 36 -13.34 1.39 11.88
N LEU A 37 -13.01 1.76 10.65
CA LEU A 37 -12.05 2.84 10.38
C LEU A 37 -12.56 4.20 10.84
N ILE A 38 -13.85 4.49 10.68
CA ILE A 38 -14.49 5.70 11.22
C ILE A 38 -14.34 5.74 12.74
N ASP A 39 -14.61 4.64 13.43
CA ASP A 39 -14.56 4.60 14.88
C ASP A 39 -13.12 4.70 15.41
N LEU A 40 -12.17 4.06 14.72
CA LEU A 40 -10.74 4.27 14.99
C LEU A 40 -10.30 5.73 14.79
N GLN A 41 -10.76 6.40 13.74
CA GLN A 41 -10.46 7.82 13.51
C GLN A 41 -11.03 8.73 14.61
N LYS A 42 -12.25 8.42 15.10
CA LYS A 42 -12.84 9.13 16.24
C LYS A 42 -11.98 8.95 17.51
N GLU A 43 -11.52 7.73 17.79
CA GLU A 43 -10.66 7.45 18.94
C GLU A 43 -9.29 8.15 18.82
N ILE A 44 -8.65 8.11 17.65
CA ILE A 44 -7.42 8.84 17.36
C ILE A 44 -7.60 10.33 17.64
N LYS A 45 -8.69 10.91 17.16
CA LYS A 45 -9.01 12.33 17.40
C LYS A 45 -9.26 12.62 18.87
N LYS A 46 -10.04 11.79 19.57
CA LYS A 46 -10.33 11.90 21.00
C LYS A 46 -9.06 11.87 21.85
N LYS A 47 -8.08 11.04 21.47
CA LYS A 47 -6.77 10.93 22.15
C LYS A 47 -5.79 12.05 21.76
N GLY A 48 -6.10 12.86 20.77
CA GLY A 48 -5.19 13.91 20.25
C GLY A 48 -3.96 13.35 19.52
N TRP A 49 -4.02 12.10 19.06
CA TRP A 49 -2.91 11.47 18.34
C TRP A 49 -2.76 12.03 16.92
N LYS A 50 -1.52 12.39 16.56
CA LYS A 50 -1.20 12.96 15.23
C LYS A 50 -0.80 11.87 14.25
N VAL A 51 -1.69 10.91 14.00
CA VAL A 51 -1.47 9.80 13.10
C VAL A 51 -2.63 9.67 12.11
N LYS A 52 -2.36 9.05 10.97
CA LYS A 52 -3.35 8.74 9.94
C LYS A 52 -3.39 7.23 9.70
N LEU A 53 -4.56 6.70 9.42
CA LEU A 53 -4.76 5.30 9.06
C LEU A 53 -4.53 5.13 7.55
N ALA A 54 -3.69 4.18 7.18
CA ALA A 54 -3.40 3.84 5.79
C ALA A 54 -3.61 2.34 5.55
N PRO A 55 -4.83 1.90 5.22
CA PRO A 55 -5.01 0.53 4.74
C PRO A 55 -4.15 0.30 3.50
N GLU A 56 -3.60 -0.90 3.41
CA GLU A 56 -2.64 -1.30 2.39
C GLU A 56 -3.29 -2.17 1.31
N THR A 57 -2.82 -2.06 0.06
CA THR A 57 -3.18 -3.00 -0.99
C THR A 57 -2.66 -4.40 -0.67
N THR A 58 -3.50 -5.43 -0.86
CA THR A 58 -3.20 -6.81 -0.47
C THR A 58 -2.95 -7.71 -1.67
N GLY A 59 -2.09 -8.70 -1.49
CA GLY A 59 -1.65 -9.60 -2.55
C GLY A 59 -2.59 -10.78 -2.86
N LYS A 60 -3.64 -11.02 -2.05
CA LYS A 60 -4.60 -12.11 -2.26
C LYS A 60 -6.00 -11.59 -2.59
N LYS A 61 -6.66 -12.18 -3.59
CA LYS A 61 -8.05 -11.82 -3.95
C LYS A 61 -9.06 -12.11 -2.84
N SER A 62 -8.73 -12.98 -1.88
CA SER A 62 -9.55 -13.28 -0.71
C SER A 62 -9.43 -12.24 0.43
N GLN A 63 -8.50 -11.30 0.29
CA GLN A 63 -8.28 -10.22 1.25
C GLN A 63 -8.90 -8.92 0.74
N PHE A 64 -9.46 -8.15 1.67
CA PHE A 64 -9.82 -6.76 1.43
C PHE A 64 -8.56 -5.93 1.18
N GLY A 65 -8.62 -4.99 0.26
CA GLY A 65 -7.48 -4.13 -0.09
C GLY A 65 -7.16 -4.14 -1.59
N SER A 66 -8.17 -4.20 -2.44
CA SER A 66 -8.02 -3.79 -3.83
C SER A 66 -7.77 -2.29 -3.93
N MET A 67 -7.11 -1.84 -5.00
CA MET A 67 -6.85 -0.41 -5.21
C MET A 67 -8.13 0.43 -5.21
N ASP A 68 -9.21 -0.11 -5.81
CA ASP A 68 -10.49 0.61 -5.92
C ASP A 68 -11.17 0.78 -4.55
N GLU A 69 -11.11 -0.23 -3.68
CA GLU A 69 -11.62 -0.15 -2.31
C GLU A 69 -10.86 0.89 -1.48
N LEU A 70 -9.54 0.93 -1.58
CA LEU A 70 -8.74 1.87 -0.82
C LEU A 70 -8.95 3.32 -1.28
N ILE A 71 -9.07 3.54 -2.58
CA ILE A 71 -9.42 4.86 -3.13
C ILE A 71 -10.83 5.28 -2.70
N LYS A 72 -11.79 4.34 -2.68
CA LYS A 72 -13.15 4.58 -2.20
C LYS A 72 -13.14 4.98 -0.72
N LEU A 73 -12.41 4.27 0.14
CA LEU A 73 -12.22 4.64 1.56
C LEU A 73 -11.60 6.03 1.70
N LYS A 74 -10.53 6.33 0.95
CA LYS A 74 -9.90 7.65 0.99
C LYS A 74 -10.88 8.77 0.65
N LYS A 75 -11.71 8.58 -0.39
CA LYS A 75 -12.71 9.58 -0.81
C LYS A 75 -13.84 9.74 0.21
N GLU A 76 -14.30 8.65 0.80
CA GLU A 76 -15.50 8.66 1.66
C GLU A 76 -15.17 9.05 3.11
N ILE A 77 -14.03 8.63 3.65
CA ILE A 77 -13.71 8.83 5.07
C ILE A 77 -12.31 9.42 5.32
N GLY A 78 -11.56 9.77 4.27
CA GLY A 78 -10.29 10.49 4.41
C GLY A 78 -9.12 9.67 4.95
N THR A 79 -9.12 8.33 4.81
CA THR A 79 -7.91 7.54 5.10
C THR A 79 -6.77 7.91 4.15
N GLU A 80 -5.54 7.63 4.55
CA GLU A 80 -4.46 7.52 3.58
C GLU A 80 -4.53 6.17 2.86
N VAL A 81 -3.65 5.96 1.88
CA VAL A 81 -3.53 4.69 1.15
C VAL A 81 -2.07 4.28 1.17
N CYS A 82 -1.80 3.03 1.50
CA CYS A 82 -0.51 2.42 1.24
C CYS A 82 -0.60 1.55 -0.01
N VAL A 83 0.27 1.81 -0.98
CA VAL A 83 0.34 1.05 -2.24
C VAL A 83 1.51 0.09 -2.17
N ASP A 84 1.27 -1.19 -1.93
CA ASP A 84 2.28 -2.22 -2.11
C ASP A 84 2.25 -2.71 -3.56
N PHE A 85 3.33 -2.43 -4.30
CA PHE A 85 3.47 -2.83 -5.70
C PHE A 85 3.71 -4.33 -5.86
N ALA A 86 4.34 -4.98 -4.88
CA ALA A 86 4.54 -6.43 -4.90
C ALA A 86 3.19 -7.15 -4.70
N HIS A 87 2.38 -6.68 -3.76
CA HIS A 87 1.02 -7.19 -3.55
C HIS A 87 0.15 -7.00 -4.78
N LEU A 88 0.16 -5.83 -5.42
CA LEU A 88 -0.58 -5.61 -6.65
C LEU A 88 -0.14 -6.56 -7.77
N LYS A 89 1.19 -6.79 -7.91
CA LYS A 89 1.73 -7.76 -8.86
C LYS A 89 1.22 -9.17 -8.59
N ALA A 90 1.23 -9.61 -7.33
CA ALA A 90 0.73 -10.93 -6.93
C ALA A 90 -0.78 -11.08 -7.16
N ARG A 91 -1.58 -10.10 -6.74
CA ARG A 91 -3.04 -10.08 -6.90
C ARG A 91 -3.47 -10.14 -8.36
N ASN A 92 -2.71 -9.51 -9.25
CA ASN A 92 -2.94 -9.45 -10.69
C ASN A 92 -2.13 -10.48 -11.49
N GLN A 93 -1.68 -11.56 -10.83
CA GLN A 93 -0.99 -12.69 -11.47
C GLN A 93 0.22 -12.26 -12.31
N GLY A 94 1.06 -11.40 -11.71
CA GLY A 94 2.34 -10.97 -12.29
C GLY A 94 2.30 -9.70 -13.13
N LYS A 95 1.14 -9.08 -13.30
CA LYS A 95 0.97 -7.88 -14.14
C LYS A 95 0.64 -6.65 -13.31
N ILE A 96 1.29 -5.52 -13.59
CA ILE A 96 0.92 -4.19 -13.11
C ILE A 96 0.81 -3.27 -14.30
N ASN A 97 -0.34 -2.63 -14.45
CA ASN A 97 -0.50 -1.51 -15.37
C ASN A 97 -0.26 -0.21 -14.58
N TYR A 98 0.98 0.27 -14.59
CA TYR A 98 1.35 1.49 -13.86
C TYR A 98 0.62 2.73 -14.35
N ASP A 99 0.35 2.84 -15.66
CA ASP A 99 -0.36 3.99 -16.22
C ASP A 99 -1.81 4.06 -15.69
N GLU A 100 -2.50 2.96 -15.61
CA GLU A 100 -3.84 2.89 -15.02
C GLU A 100 -3.80 3.14 -13.51
N LEU A 101 -2.83 2.54 -12.81
CA LEU A 101 -2.66 2.70 -11.37
C LEU A 101 -2.46 4.18 -11.00
N PHE A 102 -1.52 4.87 -11.65
CA PHE A 102 -1.23 6.26 -11.33
C PHE A 102 -2.32 7.23 -11.80
N LYS A 103 -3.11 6.87 -12.82
CA LYS A 103 -4.34 7.60 -13.13
C LYS A 103 -5.36 7.56 -11.99
N LYS A 104 -5.54 6.39 -11.35
CA LYS A 104 -6.43 6.24 -10.18
C LYS A 104 -5.94 7.03 -8.97
N LEU A 105 -4.64 7.22 -8.83
CA LEU A 105 -4.01 7.97 -7.73
C LEU A 105 -3.88 9.47 -8.02
N LYS A 106 -4.34 9.94 -9.17
CA LYS A 106 -4.26 11.36 -9.55
C LYS A 106 -4.92 12.25 -8.50
N GLY A 107 -4.21 13.31 -8.10
CA GLY A 107 -4.66 14.26 -7.06
C GLY A 107 -4.17 13.92 -5.64
N ILE A 108 -3.56 12.75 -5.42
CA ILE A 108 -2.87 12.44 -4.16
C ILE A 108 -1.47 13.05 -4.24
N LYS A 109 -1.17 14.00 -3.35
CA LYS A 109 0.08 14.76 -3.38
C LYS A 109 1.31 13.93 -3.05
N HIS A 110 1.17 12.96 -2.15
CA HIS A 110 2.26 12.08 -1.71
C HIS A 110 1.69 10.72 -1.34
N ILE A 111 2.33 9.64 -1.78
CA ILE A 111 1.86 8.28 -1.60
C ILE A 111 2.85 7.52 -0.73
N HIS A 112 2.35 6.84 0.30
CA HIS A 112 3.12 5.84 1.04
C HIS A 112 3.07 4.53 0.28
N CYS A 113 4.23 3.95 -0.01
CA CYS A 113 4.35 2.75 -0.83
C CYS A 113 5.23 1.71 -0.15
N HIS A 114 4.90 0.44 -0.39
CA HIS A 114 5.78 -0.69 -0.13
C HIS A 114 6.23 -1.33 -1.44
N PHE A 115 7.41 -1.92 -1.43
CA PHE A 115 7.91 -2.64 -2.59
C PHE A 115 8.91 -3.74 -2.19
N SER A 116 8.82 -4.86 -2.91
CA SER A 116 9.74 -5.99 -2.84
C SER A 116 9.65 -6.82 -4.12
N GLY A 117 10.52 -7.81 -4.30
CA GLY A 117 10.22 -8.96 -5.13
C GLY A 117 9.09 -9.78 -4.50
N ILE A 118 8.36 -10.56 -5.30
CA ILE A 118 7.23 -11.35 -4.80
C ILE A 118 7.14 -12.72 -5.46
N GLU A 119 6.96 -13.76 -4.65
CA GLU A 119 6.50 -15.06 -5.09
C GLU A 119 4.98 -15.12 -4.93
N PHE A 120 4.28 -15.62 -5.93
CA PHE A 120 2.82 -15.76 -5.90
C PHE A 120 2.36 -17.04 -6.59
N SER A 121 1.13 -17.41 -6.33
CA SER A 121 0.41 -18.52 -6.95
C SER A 121 -0.94 -18.04 -7.49
N ALA A 122 -1.76 -18.93 -8.04
CA ALA A 122 -3.12 -18.61 -8.44
C ALA A 122 -3.98 -18.02 -7.30
N LYS A 123 -3.61 -18.31 -6.02
CA LYS A 123 -4.28 -17.77 -4.82
C LYS A 123 -3.74 -16.39 -4.39
N GLY A 124 -2.73 -15.85 -5.08
CA GLY A 124 -2.07 -14.59 -4.76
C GLY A 124 -0.70 -14.79 -4.10
N GLU A 125 -0.28 -13.82 -3.32
CA GLU A 125 1.05 -13.76 -2.71
C GLU A 125 1.38 -14.99 -1.85
N ARG A 126 2.67 -15.35 -1.82
CA ARG A 126 3.26 -16.38 -0.96
C ARG A 126 4.31 -15.82 -0.02
N ARG A 127 5.29 -15.09 -0.54
CA ARG A 127 6.37 -14.48 0.24
C ARG A 127 7.07 -13.38 -0.53
N HIS A 128 7.65 -12.45 0.19
CA HIS A 128 8.53 -11.41 -0.33
C HIS A 128 9.89 -12.00 -0.74
N LEU A 129 10.44 -11.47 -1.82
CA LEU A 129 11.73 -11.85 -2.40
C LEU A 129 12.62 -10.60 -2.57
N VAL A 130 13.90 -10.84 -2.85
CA VAL A 130 14.83 -9.81 -3.29
C VAL A 130 14.32 -9.18 -4.60
N MET A 131 14.41 -7.87 -4.71
CA MET A 131 13.96 -7.13 -5.89
C MET A 131 14.85 -7.43 -7.11
N LYS A 132 14.21 -7.63 -8.26
CA LYS A 132 14.90 -7.72 -9.55
C LYS A 132 15.15 -6.32 -10.12
N ASP A 133 16.29 -6.09 -10.76
CA ASP A 133 16.62 -4.79 -11.37
C ASP A 133 15.60 -4.34 -12.42
N ALA A 134 15.04 -5.27 -13.19
CA ALA A 134 13.98 -4.97 -14.15
C ALA A 134 12.73 -4.41 -13.47
N ASP A 135 12.25 -5.08 -12.40
CA ASP A 135 11.06 -4.63 -11.66
C ASP A 135 11.28 -3.24 -11.03
N ILE A 136 12.50 -2.99 -10.49
CA ILE A 136 12.88 -1.67 -9.98
C ILE A 136 12.85 -0.61 -11.07
N LYS A 137 13.48 -0.88 -12.21
CA LYS A 137 13.53 0.06 -13.36
C LYS A 137 12.14 0.39 -13.88
N ASP A 138 11.28 -0.60 -14.00
CA ASP A 138 9.91 -0.42 -14.50
C ASP A 138 9.09 0.47 -13.56
N LEU A 139 9.16 0.22 -12.24
CA LEU A 139 8.50 1.04 -11.23
C LEU A 139 9.04 2.48 -11.26
N LEU A 140 10.36 2.66 -11.19
CA LEU A 140 10.98 4.00 -11.12
C LEU A 140 10.69 4.83 -12.38
N LYS A 141 10.77 4.23 -13.56
CA LYS A 141 10.39 4.90 -14.82
C LYS A 141 8.92 5.34 -14.82
N ALA A 142 8.03 4.50 -14.31
CA ALA A 142 6.62 4.82 -14.23
C ALA A 142 6.34 5.96 -13.23
N LEU A 143 7.02 5.97 -12.07
CA LEU A 143 6.93 7.05 -11.08
C LEU A 143 7.40 8.38 -11.67
N LEU A 144 8.53 8.39 -12.38
CA LEU A 144 9.06 9.57 -13.06
C LEU A 144 8.11 10.06 -14.17
N LYS A 145 7.66 9.15 -15.03
CA LYS A 145 6.72 9.45 -16.13
C LYS A 145 5.44 10.16 -15.64
N HIS A 146 4.92 9.74 -14.49
CA HIS A 146 3.69 10.28 -13.91
C HIS A 146 3.93 11.38 -12.87
N ASN A 147 5.17 11.78 -12.66
CA ASN A 147 5.57 12.79 -11.65
C ASN A 147 4.98 12.48 -10.26
N VAL A 148 5.12 11.24 -9.82
CA VAL A 148 4.54 10.76 -8.54
C VAL A 148 5.51 11.03 -7.40
N SER A 149 5.08 11.82 -6.41
CA SER A 149 5.80 11.95 -5.13
C SER A 149 5.43 10.79 -4.22
N CYS A 150 6.43 10.03 -3.77
CA CYS A 150 6.17 8.90 -2.87
C CYS A 150 7.33 8.62 -1.90
N MET A 151 6.99 7.97 -0.78
CA MET A 151 7.91 7.26 0.09
C MET A 151 7.81 5.78 -0.22
N ILE A 152 8.92 5.10 -0.48
CA ILE A 152 8.93 3.65 -0.71
C ILE A 152 9.68 2.96 0.42
N ILE A 153 8.97 2.09 1.15
CA ILE A 153 9.57 1.20 2.16
C ILE A 153 9.88 -0.14 1.49
N SER A 154 11.11 -0.62 1.68
CA SER A 154 11.51 -1.95 1.20
C SER A 154 11.05 -3.03 2.16
N GLU A 155 10.23 -3.95 1.68
CA GLU A 155 9.82 -5.17 2.40
C GLU A 155 10.55 -6.42 1.90
N SER A 156 11.66 -6.21 1.21
CA SER A 156 12.55 -7.28 0.76
C SER A 156 13.24 -7.98 1.94
N PRO A 157 13.54 -9.28 1.84
CA PRO A 157 14.31 -10.00 2.87
C PRO A 157 15.70 -9.41 3.15
N VAL A 158 16.25 -8.64 2.23
CA VAL A 158 17.53 -7.92 2.39
C VAL A 158 17.36 -6.45 2.78
N THR A 159 16.13 -6.03 3.08
CA THR A 159 15.72 -4.74 3.66
C THR A 159 16.39 -3.51 3.00
N TRP A 160 17.28 -2.82 3.73
CA TRP A 160 17.97 -1.60 3.28
C TRP A 160 18.88 -1.79 2.06
N LYS A 161 19.38 -3.01 1.80
CA LYS A 161 20.23 -3.30 0.62
C LYS A 161 19.46 -3.06 -0.68
N ASP A 162 18.22 -3.53 -0.75
CA ASP A 162 17.38 -3.28 -1.92
C ASP A 162 16.94 -1.80 -2.02
N SER A 163 16.80 -1.09 -0.90
CA SER A 163 16.57 0.37 -0.91
C SER A 163 17.77 1.12 -1.50
N LEU A 164 19.01 0.74 -1.13
CA LEU A 164 20.20 1.32 -1.75
C LEU A 164 20.30 1.00 -3.24
N LYS A 165 20.02 -0.24 -3.62
CA LYS A 165 19.98 -0.67 -5.01
C LYS A 165 18.97 0.12 -5.85
N MET A 166 17.76 0.37 -5.32
CA MET A 166 16.78 1.26 -5.96
C MET A 166 17.34 2.66 -6.17
N LYS A 167 18.00 3.22 -5.15
CA LYS A 167 18.62 4.56 -5.22
C LYS A 167 19.71 4.62 -6.28
N GLU A 168 20.56 3.59 -6.39
CA GLU A 168 21.61 3.52 -7.41
C GLU A 168 21.04 3.36 -8.84
N ILE A 169 19.95 2.61 -8.99
CA ILE A 169 19.26 2.49 -10.27
C ILE A 169 18.62 3.82 -10.65
N LEU A 170 17.98 4.52 -9.70
CA LEU A 170 17.34 5.82 -9.95
C LEU A 170 18.32 6.87 -10.48
N LYS A 171 19.58 6.87 -10.02
CA LYS A 171 20.62 7.79 -10.51
C LYS A 171 21.00 7.56 -11.99
N LYS A 172 20.64 6.39 -12.55
CA LYS A 172 21.07 5.95 -13.89
C LYS A 172 19.95 6.02 -14.94
N ILE A 173 18.75 6.46 -14.57
CA ILE A 173 17.56 6.58 -15.44
C ILE A 173 17.01 8.05 -15.46
#